data_5bd5bda1fe4855ce217bd54f06687012
#
_entry.id   5bd5bda1fe4855ce217bd54f06687012
#
_cell.length_a   1.000
_cell.length_b   1.000
_cell.length_c   1.000
_cell.angle_alpha   90.00
_cell.angle_beta   90.00
_cell.angle_gamma   90.00
#
_symmetry.space_group_name_H-M   'P 1'
#
loop_
_entity.id
_entity.type
_entity.pdbx_description
1 polymer ?
#
loop_
_entity_poly.entity_id
_entity_poly.type
_entity_poly.pdbx_seq_one_letter_code
_entity_poly.pdbx_strand_id
1 'polypeptide(L)'
;MLATATLAEEILDLKRARRAILLAHHYQEPEIQDLADCVGDSLELARKARQFEGDVIAFCGVWFMAETAKVLNPSRIVVVPDRAASCSLVESCAVEPVRAYRRQHPDHAIVSYINTSIEVKAESDILCTSRNAVQVVNSIPPEKTVLFLPDRNLGSYVQKQTGRQNMKIWQGTCIVHATFNVRRVAEARAAHPDALVAAHPECPPEVLDQAHFIGSTTAIIRYCVEAPADEFIVMTESGVAHSLEKLAPHKRFYFVPNDNCNCSECQYMKLNTLEKLRDCLLTLSPRVEVPEDIAARALVPLERMLALG
;
A
#
# COMPACT_ATOMS: atom_id res chain seq x y z
N MET A 1 -37.35 -2.83 -25.48
CA MET A 1 -36.41 -1.88 -24.93
C MET A 1 -35.22 -2.68 -24.43
N LEU A 2 -34.05 -2.54 -25.03
CA LEU A 2 -32.83 -3.10 -24.47
C LEU A 2 -32.54 -2.38 -23.17
N ALA A 3 -32.40 -3.13 -22.06
CA ALA A 3 -32.01 -2.53 -20.80
C ALA A 3 -30.62 -1.86 -21.00
N THR A 4 -30.49 -0.61 -20.59
CA THR A 4 -29.21 0.10 -20.60
C THR A 4 -28.29 -0.65 -19.62
N ALA A 5 -27.12 -1.10 -20.11
CA ALA A 5 -26.14 -1.76 -19.26
C ALA A 5 -25.76 -0.84 -18.10
N THR A 6 -25.60 -1.41 -16.92
CA THR A 6 -25.08 -0.67 -15.76
C THR A 6 -23.61 -0.38 -15.97
N LEU A 7 -23.08 0.65 -15.30
CA LEU A 7 -21.65 0.99 -15.35
C LEU A 7 -20.76 -0.20 -14.96
N ALA A 8 -21.19 -1.00 -14.00
CA ALA A 8 -20.49 -2.23 -13.61
C ALA A 8 -20.44 -3.27 -14.73
N GLU A 9 -21.57 -3.47 -15.43
CA GLU A 9 -21.62 -4.38 -16.58
C GLU A 9 -20.73 -3.91 -17.74
N GLU A 10 -20.74 -2.60 -18.04
CA GLU A 10 -19.83 -2.01 -19.03
C GLU A 10 -18.35 -2.26 -18.69
N ILE A 11 -17.95 -2.08 -17.40
CA ILE A 11 -16.60 -2.32 -16.93
C ILE A 11 -16.23 -3.80 -17.11
N LEU A 12 -17.12 -4.73 -16.73
CA LEU A 12 -16.89 -6.16 -16.87
C LEU A 12 -16.77 -6.60 -18.35
N ASP A 13 -17.55 -6.00 -19.26
CA ASP A 13 -17.45 -6.25 -20.69
C ASP A 13 -16.15 -5.72 -21.27
N LEU A 14 -15.75 -4.50 -20.91
CA LEU A 14 -14.47 -3.91 -21.32
C LEU A 14 -13.29 -4.72 -20.77
N LYS A 15 -13.36 -5.17 -19.52
CA LYS A 15 -12.35 -6.04 -18.91
C LYS A 15 -12.16 -7.33 -19.71
N ARG A 16 -13.25 -8.00 -20.11
CA ARG A 16 -13.20 -9.19 -20.95
C ARG A 16 -12.63 -8.88 -22.36
N ALA A 17 -13.15 -7.84 -23.00
CA ALA A 17 -12.73 -7.46 -24.35
C ALA A 17 -11.23 -7.08 -24.44
N ARG A 18 -10.68 -6.51 -23.36
CA ARG A 18 -9.27 -6.11 -23.27
C ARG A 18 -8.36 -7.22 -22.72
N ARG A 19 -8.89 -8.38 -22.38
CA ARG A 19 -8.16 -9.43 -21.64
C ARG A 19 -7.44 -8.86 -20.43
N ALA A 20 -8.16 -7.98 -19.69
CA ALA A 20 -7.62 -7.23 -18.59
C ALA A 20 -7.83 -7.93 -17.25
N ILE A 21 -6.85 -7.76 -16.33
CA ILE A 21 -7.05 -7.98 -14.90
C ILE A 21 -7.31 -6.64 -14.22
N LEU A 22 -8.25 -6.64 -13.29
CA LEU A 22 -8.53 -5.51 -12.41
C LEU A 22 -7.94 -5.82 -11.03
N LEU A 23 -6.90 -5.08 -10.66
CA LEU A 23 -6.26 -5.16 -9.35
C LEU A 23 -6.68 -3.96 -8.51
N ALA A 24 -7.19 -4.18 -7.29
CA ALA A 24 -7.65 -3.12 -6.41
C ALA A 24 -6.96 -3.20 -5.03
N HIS A 25 -6.51 -2.07 -4.52
CA HIS A 25 -6.07 -1.99 -3.13
C HIS A 25 -7.28 -2.01 -2.18
N HIS A 26 -7.13 -2.56 -0.97
CA HIS A 26 -8.18 -2.56 0.06
C HIS A 26 -8.72 -1.16 0.43
N TYR A 27 -8.01 -0.08 0.05
CA TYR A 27 -8.41 1.31 0.32
C TYR A 27 -9.26 1.91 -0.80
N GLN A 28 -9.63 1.14 -1.82
CA GLN A 28 -10.55 1.59 -2.85
C GLN A 28 -12.00 1.60 -2.37
N GLU A 29 -12.87 2.29 -3.11
CA GLU A 29 -14.30 2.27 -2.85
C GLU A 29 -14.87 0.84 -2.97
N PRO A 30 -15.92 0.50 -2.19
CA PRO A 30 -16.50 -0.84 -2.17
C PRO A 30 -16.86 -1.39 -3.54
N GLU A 31 -17.46 -0.56 -4.40
CA GLU A 31 -17.88 -0.95 -5.74
C GLU A 31 -16.70 -1.28 -6.67
N ILE A 32 -15.53 -0.66 -6.47
CA ILE A 32 -14.32 -1.01 -7.21
C ILE A 32 -13.76 -2.34 -6.68
N GLN A 33 -13.76 -2.53 -5.36
CA GLN A 33 -13.32 -3.79 -4.74
C GLN A 33 -14.18 -4.97 -5.22
N ASP A 34 -15.50 -4.77 -5.38
CA ASP A 34 -16.44 -5.80 -5.83
C ASP A 34 -16.23 -6.24 -7.29
N LEU A 35 -15.73 -5.34 -8.16
CA LEU A 35 -15.43 -5.65 -9.57
C LEU A 35 -14.01 -6.21 -9.77
N ALA A 36 -13.14 -6.11 -8.76
CA ALA A 36 -11.75 -6.51 -8.87
C ALA A 36 -11.58 -8.04 -8.94
N ASP A 37 -10.62 -8.49 -9.76
CA ASP A 37 -10.19 -9.89 -9.79
C ASP A 37 -9.31 -10.23 -8.58
N CYS A 38 -8.67 -9.23 -8.00
CA CYS A 38 -7.88 -9.37 -6.79
C CYS A 38 -7.91 -8.06 -5.99
N VAL A 39 -8.32 -8.17 -4.73
CA VAL A 39 -8.18 -7.11 -3.74
C VAL A 39 -7.05 -7.51 -2.79
N GLY A 40 -6.11 -6.59 -2.51
CA GLY A 40 -4.95 -6.92 -1.70
C GLY A 40 -4.15 -5.71 -1.25
N ASP A 41 -3.08 -5.97 -0.48
CA ASP A 41 -2.05 -4.99 -0.17
C ASP A 41 -1.00 -4.88 -1.30
N SER A 42 -0.04 -3.96 -1.16
CA SER A 42 0.95 -3.68 -2.21
C SER A 42 1.77 -4.93 -2.61
N LEU A 43 2.10 -5.81 -1.66
CA LEU A 43 2.89 -7.00 -1.95
C LEU A 43 2.07 -8.06 -2.69
N GLU A 44 0.84 -8.27 -2.26
CA GLU A 44 -0.08 -9.24 -2.89
C GLU A 44 -0.41 -8.83 -4.33
N LEU A 45 -0.71 -7.55 -4.53
CA LEU A 45 -1.02 -7.02 -5.86
C LEU A 45 0.20 -7.06 -6.80
N ALA A 46 1.42 -6.78 -6.29
CA ALA A 46 2.65 -6.92 -7.08
C ALA A 46 2.87 -8.38 -7.52
N ARG A 47 2.67 -9.34 -6.62
CA ARG A 47 2.75 -10.78 -6.94
C ARG A 47 1.69 -11.20 -7.96
N LYS A 48 0.46 -10.73 -7.78
CA LYS A 48 -0.64 -11.04 -8.69
C LYS A 48 -0.40 -10.46 -10.09
N ALA A 49 0.09 -9.22 -10.16
CA ALA A 49 0.48 -8.59 -11.41
C ALA A 49 1.55 -9.42 -12.16
N ARG A 50 2.59 -9.91 -11.44
CA ARG A 50 3.66 -10.73 -12.01
C ARG A 50 3.16 -12.04 -12.62
N GLN A 51 2.12 -12.64 -12.04
CA GLN A 51 1.57 -13.95 -12.46
C GLN A 51 0.53 -13.82 -13.58
N PHE A 52 0.13 -12.61 -13.93
CA PHE A 52 -0.94 -12.40 -14.90
C PHE A 52 -0.46 -12.61 -16.34
N GLU A 53 -1.26 -13.33 -17.15
CA GLU A 53 -0.92 -13.69 -18.54
C GLU A 53 -1.74 -12.94 -19.61
N GLY A 54 -2.66 -12.04 -19.22
CA GLY A 54 -3.43 -11.23 -20.16
C GLY A 54 -2.66 -10.02 -20.71
N ASP A 55 -3.37 -9.09 -21.35
CA ASP A 55 -2.79 -8.01 -22.12
C ASP A 55 -2.75 -6.67 -21.35
N VAL A 56 -3.74 -6.45 -20.47
CA VAL A 56 -3.95 -5.18 -19.76
C VAL A 56 -4.04 -5.41 -18.26
N ILE A 57 -3.33 -4.60 -17.49
CA ILE A 57 -3.46 -4.50 -16.03
C ILE A 57 -4.11 -3.15 -15.72
N ALA A 58 -5.38 -3.18 -15.30
CA ALA A 58 -6.06 -2.01 -14.75
C ALA A 58 -5.80 -1.99 -13.24
N PHE A 59 -5.06 -1.00 -12.78
CA PHE A 59 -4.62 -0.92 -11.38
C PHE A 59 -5.41 0.15 -10.64
N CYS A 60 -6.40 -0.25 -9.84
CA CYS A 60 -7.13 0.62 -8.91
C CYS A 60 -6.36 0.73 -7.60
N GLY A 61 -5.51 1.72 -7.54
CA GLY A 61 -4.61 2.05 -6.45
C GLY A 61 -3.97 3.39 -6.72
N VAL A 62 -2.71 3.56 -6.31
CA VAL A 62 -1.94 4.78 -6.55
C VAL A 62 -0.81 4.54 -7.56
N TRP A 63 -0.34 5.61 -8.17
CA TRP A 63 0.55 5.58 -9.34
C TRP A 63 1.80 4.71 -9.15
N PHE A 64 2.50 4.84 -8.01
CA PHE A 64 3.71 4.05 -7.73
C PHE A 64 3.49 2.52 -7.69
N MET A 65 2.26 2.08 -7.37
CA MET A 65 1.90 0.65 -7.39
C MET A 65 1.78 0.15 -8.83
N ALA A 66 1.19 0.97 -9.70
CA ALA A 66 1.09 0.66 -11.12
C ALA A 66 2.46 0.73 -11.83
N GLU A 67 3.36 1.65 -11.43
CA GLU A 67 4.77 1.64 -11.87
C GLU A 67 5.45 0.31 -11.50
N THR A 68 5.23 -0.18 -10.28
CA THR A 68 5.73 -1.48 -9.84
C THR A 68 5.18 -2.62 -10.71
N ALA A 69 3.86 -2.59 -11.01
CA ALA A 69 3.24 -3.56 -11.91
C ALA A 69 3.82 -3.48 -13.33
N LYS A 70 4.11 -2.27 -13.84
CA LYS A 70 4.73 -2.05 -15.15
C LYS A 70 6.15 -2.60 -15.24
N VAL A 71 6.97 -2.37 -14.21
CA VAL A 71 8.35 -2.92 -14.13
C VAL A 71 8.33 -4.45 -14.14
N LEU A 72 7.38 -5.06 -13.45
CA LEU A 72 7.21 -6.53 -13.43
C LEU A 72 6.62 -7.09 -14.74
N ASN A 73 5.98 -6.26 -15.56
CA ASN A 73 5.27 -6.63 -16.78
C ASN A 73 5.57 -5.66 -17.93
N PRO A 74 6.82 -5.59 -18.40
CA PRO A 74 7.25 -4.55 -19.36
C PRO A 74 6.50 -4.60 -20.70
N SER A 75 6.06 -5.78 -21.14
CA SER A 75 5.32 -5.96 -22.39
C SER A 75 3.82 -5.66 -22.28
N ARG A 76 3.24 -5.58 -21.08
CA ARG A 76 1.80 -5.36 -20.89
C ARG A 76 1.45 -3.89 -20.79
N ILE A 77 0.22 -3.57 -21.18
CA ILE A 77 -0.36 -2.25 -20.95
C ILE A 77 -0.77 -2.18 -19.46
N VAL A 78 -0.26 -1.20 -18.74
CA VAL A 78 -0.67 -0.90 -17.36
C VAL A 78 -1.34 0.45 -17.34
N VAL A 79 -2.55 0.51 -16.78
CA VAL A 79 -3.36 1.74 -16.70
C VAL A 79 -3.85 1.96 -15.27
N VAL A 80 -4.06 3.23 -14.92
CA VAL A 80 -4.61 3.66 -13.62
C VAL A 80 -5.79 4.59 -13.91
N PRO A 81 -6.94 4.47 -13.22
CA PRO A 81 -8.10 5.30 -13.52
C PRO A 81 -7.85 6.81 -13.38
N ASP A 82 -6.98 7.21 -12.45
CA ASP A 82 -6.61 8.62 -12.27
C ASP A 82 -5.10 8.81 -12.13
N ARG A 83 -4.51 9.66 -12.99
CA ARG A 83 -3.08 9.97 -12.94
C ARG A 83 -2.67 10.74 -11.66
N ALA A 84 -3.60 11.47 -11.05
CA ALA A 84 -3.35 12.22 -9.83
C ALA A 84 -3.39 11.36 -8.55
N ALA A 85 -3.74 10.06 -8.69
CA ALA A 85 -3.70 9.11 -7.58
C ALA A 85 -2.24 8.87 -7.13
N SER A 86 -1.71 9.76 -6.29
CA SER A 86 -0.35 9.78 -5.74
C SER A 86 -0.29 9.20 -4.32
N CYS A 87 0.77 9.51 -3.59
CA CYS A 87 0.96 9.14 -2.19
C CYS A 87 1.83 10.18 -1.49
N SER A 88 1.43 10.64 -0.31
CA SER A 88 2.21 11.61 0.47
C SER A 88 3.63 11.13 0.79
N LEU A 89 3.84 9.83 0.92
CA LEU A 89 5.17 9.25 1.11
C LEU A 89 6.05 9.40 -0.14
N VAL A 90 5.48 9.21 -1.33
CA VAL A 90 6.18 9.47 -2.60
C VAL A 90 6.57 10.93 -2.71
N GLU A 91 5.64 11.83 -2.40
CA GLU A 91 5.87 13.28 -2.46
C GLU A 91 6.92 13.76 -1.44
N SER A 92 7.03 13.08 -0.28
CA SER A 92 8.01 13.41 0.76
C SER A 92 9.44 12.95 0.47
N CYS A 93 9.66 12.14 -0.58
CA CYS A 93 10.94 11.50 -0.85
C CYS A 93 11.34 11.67 -2.33
N ALA A 94 11.84 12.86 -2.66
CA ALA A 94 12.39 13.14 -3.98
C ALA A 94 13.68 12.33 -4.22
N VAL A 95 13.95 11.97 -5.48
CA VAL A 95 15.09 11.11 -5.83
C VAL A 95 16.45 11.78 -5.66
N GLU A 96 16.54 13.09 -5.90
CA GLU A 96 17.84 13.78 -5.86
C GLU A 96 18.53 13.76 -4.48
N PRO A 97 17.84 14.00 -3.35
CA PRO A 97 18.42 13.79 -2.03
C PRO A 97 18.88 12.33 -1.78
N VAL A 98 18.16 11.34 -2.32
CA VAL A 98 18.54 9.93 -2.20
C VAL A 98 19.82 9.64 -3.00
N ARG A 99 19.93 10.16 -4.21
CA ARG A 99 21.15 10.10 -5.03
C ARG A 99 22.33 10.80 -4.35
N ALA A 100 22.12 11.97 -3.77
CA ALA A 100 23.14 12.68 -3.01
C ALA A 100 23.63 11.85 -1.81
N TYR A 101 22.69 11.25 -1.06
CA TYR A 101 23.03 10.34 0.04
C TYR A 101 23.84 9.14 -0.43
N ARG A 102 23.45 8.48 -1.52
CA ARG A 102 24.18 7.34 -2.10
C ARG A 102 25.64 7.71 -2.45
N ARG A 103 25.84 8.88 -3.05
CA ARG A 103 27.20 9.36 -3.38
C ARG A 103 28.07 9.61 -2.13
N GLN A 104 27.47 10.12 -1.04
CA GLN A 104 28.19 10.41 0.21
C GLN A 104 28.41 9.16 1.07
N HIS A 105 27.58 8.14 0.92
CA HIS A 105 27.58 6.93 1.72
C HIS A 105 27.43 5.68 0.83
N PRO A 106 28.44 5.36 -0.02
CA PRO A 106 28.33 4.27 -1.01
C PRO A 106 28.27 2.87 -0.36
N ASP A 107 28.74 2.72 0.87
CA ASP A 107 28.75 1.50 1.67
C ASP A 107 27.46 1.25 2.47
N HIS A 108 26.58 2.26 2.59
CA HIS A 108 25.29 2.11 3.26
C HIS A 108 24.29 1.36 2.39
N ALA A 109 23.43 0.58 3.03
CA ALA A 109 22.29 -0.05 2.37
C ALA A 109 21.09 0.89 2.34
N ILE A 110 20.49 1.10 1.17
CA ILE A 110 19.23 1.83 1.02
C ILE A 110 18.09 0.82 0.96
N VAL A 111 17.28 0.80 2.00
CA VAL A 111 16.04 0.01 2.09
C VAL A 111 14.87 0.94 1.86
N SER A 112 14.12 0.73 0.79
CA SER A 112 12.97 1.58 0.50
C SER A 112 11.66 0.81 0.69
N TYR A 113 10.77 1.38 1.51
CA TYR A 113 9.38 0.99 1.49
C TYR A 113 8.82 1.25 0.09
N ILE A 114 7.99 0.35 -0.40
CA ILE A 114 7.48 0.36 -1.79
C ILE A 114 6.75 1.67 -2.17
N ASN A 115 6.29 2.43 -1.16
CA ASN A 115 5.62 3.74 -1.32
C ASN A 115 6.63 4.86 -1.66
N THR A 116 7.37 4.67 -2.72
CA THR A 116 8.34 5.61 -3.30
C THR A 116 8.18 5.66 -4.81
N SER A 117 8.70 6.71 -5.46
CA SER A 117 8.70 6.80 -6.92
C SER A 117 9.58 5.71 -7.55
N ILE A 118 9.39 5.45 -8.83
CA ILE A 118 10.18 4.45 -9.54
C ILE A 118 11.67 4.81 -9.59
N GLU A 119 11.98 6.12 -9.64
CA GLU A 119 13.36 6.61 -9.60
C GLU A 119 14.03 6.33 -8.25
N VAL A 120 13.31 6.50 -7.13
CA VAL A 120 13.83 6.15 -5.80
C VAL A 120 14.00 4.63 -5.67
N LYS A 121 13.08 3.83 -6.22
CA LYS A 121 13.24 2.38 -6.29
C LYS A 121 14.51 1.99 -7.04
N ALA A 122 14.83 2.67 -8.14
CA ALA A 122 16.03 2.43 -8.94
C ALA A 122 17.37 2.79 -8.22
N GLU A 123 17.30 3.63 -7.17
CA GLU A 123 18.45 3.96 -6.30
C GLU A 123 18.56 3.05 -5.07
N SER A 124 17.60 2.14 -4.86
CA SER A 124 17.53 1.29 -3.67
C SER A 124 18.28 -0.02 -3.83
N ASP A 125 18.78 -0.59 -2.74
CA ASP A 125 19.40 -1.91 -2.74
C ASP A 125 18.36 -3.04 -2.61
N ILE A 126 17.30 -2.76 -1.88
CA ILE A 126 16.16 -3.68 -1.69
C ILE A 126 14.91 -2.88 -1.33
N LEU A 127 13.76 -3.35 -1.78
CA LEU A 127 12.47 -2.82 -1.37
C LEU A 127 11.89 -3.62 -0.21
N CYS A 128 10.91 -3.02 0.47
CA CYS A 128 10.07 -3.73 1.44
C CYS A 128 8.62 -3.24 1.35
N THR A 129 7.72 -3.97 1.98
CA THR A 129 6.36 -3.53 2.31
C THR A 129 6.18 -3.55 3.82
N SER A 130 5.09 -3.01 4.36
CA SER A 130 4.77 -3.12 5.78
C SER A 130 4.71 -4.58 6.27
N ARG A 131 4.48 -5.52 5.37
CA ARG A 131 4.41 -6.96 5.68
C ARG A 131 5.78 -7.59 5.96
N ASN A 132 6.83 -7.19 5.24
CA ASN A 132 8.15 -7.85 5.30
C ASN A 132 9.30 -6.92 5.68
N ALA A 133 9.05 -5.67 6.05
CA ALA A 133 10.09 -4.68 6.34
C ALA A 133 11.08 -5.14 7.43
N VAL A 134 10.59 -5.76 8.49
CA VAL A 134 11.44 -6.33 9.56
C VAL A 134 12.35 -7.43 9.01
N GLN A 135 11.81 -8.35 8.21
CA GLN A 135 12.58 -9.43 7.58
C GLN A 135 13.62 -8.89 6.61
N VAL A 136 13.26 -7.88 5.80
CA VAL A 136 14.16 -7.23 4.86
C VAL A 136 15.33 -6.57 5.59
N VAL A 137 15.07 -5.78 6.64
CA VAL A 137 16.14 -5.11 7.41
C VAL A 137 17.04 -6.13 8.13
N ASN A 138 16.48 -7.24 8.62
CA ASN A 138 17.26 -8.34 9.22
C ASN A 138 18.11 -9.10 8.20
N SER A 139 17.78 -9.05 6.91
CA SER A 139 18.62 -9.68 5.86
C SER A 139 19.87 -8.86 5.50
N ILE A 140 19.94 -7.60 5.92
CA ILE A 140 21.12 -6.74 5.71
C ILE A 140 22.18 -7.05 6.77
N PRO A 141 23.46 -7.25 6.40
CA PRO A 141 24.53 -7.49 7.36
C PRO A 141 24.52 -6.48 8.52
N PRO A 142 24.70 -6.92 9.78
CA PRO A 142 24.50 -6.08 10.95
C PRO A 142 25.48 -4.90 11.04
N GLU A 143 26.65 -5.01 10.44
CA GLU A 143 27.68 -3.96 10.38
C GLU A 143 27.33 -2.85 9.37
N LYS A 144 26.50 -3.12 8.37
CA LYS A 144 26.08 -2.12 7.38
C LYS A 144 25.10 -1.11 7.97
N THR A 145 25.37 0.17 7.79
CA THR A 145 24.37 1.21 8.09
C THR A 145 23.22 1.12 7.07
N VAL A 146 21.98 1.20 7.56
CA VAL A 146 20.77 1.21 6.73
C VAL A 146 20.22 2.63 6.66
N LEU A 147 19.93 3.12 5.45
CA LEU A 147 18.99 4.22 5.24
C LEU A 147 17.62 3.63 4.91
N PHE A 148 16.63 3.89 5.77
CA PHE A 148 15.25 3.45 5.57
C PHE A 148 14.39 4.61 5.02
N LEU A 149 13.74 4.40 3.89
CA LEU A 149 12.90 5.34 3.16
C LEU A 149 11.47 4.83 3.06
N PRO A 150 10.45 5.69 2.86
CA PRO A 150 10.40 7.09 3.17
C PRO A 150 9.67 7.37 4.50
N ASP A 151 8.98 6.35 5.10
CA ASP A 151 8.09 6.55 6.24
C ASP A 151 8.84 6.48 7.57
N ARG A 152 8.71 7.55 8.35
CA ARG A 152 9.35 7.68 9.67
C ARG A 152 8.81 6.68 10.69
N ASN A 153 7.50 6.49 10.70
CA ASN A 153 6.85 5.66 11.71
C ASN A 153 7.12 4.17 11.45
N LEU A 154 6.94 3.73 10.19
CA LEU A 154 7.33 2.37 9.80
C LEU A 154 8.82 2.13 10.06
N GLY A 155 9.69 3.09 9.71
CA GLY A 155 11.13 3.00 10.00
C GLY A 155 11.42 2.85 11.49
N SER A 156 10.76 3.64 12.35
CA SER A 156 10.88 3.55 13.81
C SER A 156 10.37 2.20 14.35
N TYR A 157 9.24 1.72 13.83
CA TYR A 157 8.71 0.40 14.17
C TYR A 157 9.72 -0.70 13.80
N VAL A 158 10.25 -0.69 12.58
CA VAL A 158 11.23 -1.67 12.10
C VAL A 158 12.52 -1.61 12.94
N GLN A 159 13.01 -0.40 13.26
CA GLN A 159 14.17 -0.22 14.13
C GLN A 159 13.95 -0.83 15.51
N LYS A 160 12.78 -0.60 16.14
CA LYS A 160 12.39 -1.19 17.43
C LYS A 160 12.34 -2.71 17.36
N GLN A 161 11.74 -3.28 16.30
CA GLN A 161 11.58 -4.73 16.13
C GLN A 161 12.90 -5.47 15.86
N THR A 162 13.82 -4.83 15.11
CA THR A 162 15.13 -5.42 14.77
C THR A 162 16.22 -5.14 15.80
N GLY A 163 16.02 -4.15 16.67
CA GLY A 163 17.04 -3.66 17.60
C GLY A 163 18.22 -2.96 16.93
N ARG A 164 18.13 -2.65 15.62
CA ARG A 164 19.23 -2.13 14.80
C ARG A 164 19.57 -0.69 15.15
N GLN A 165 20.78 -0.44 15.66
CA GLN A 165 21.23 0.90 16.08
C GLN A 165 21.76 1.73 14.90
N ASN A 166 22.41 1.10 13.91
CA ASN A 166 22.97 1.75 12.73
C ASN A 166 21.93 1.89 11.60
N MET A 167 20.79 2.49 11.93
CA MET A 167 19.68 2.74 11.00
C MET A 167 19.33 4.22 11.01
N LYS A 168 19.42 4.86 9.84
CA LYS A 168 18.95 6.22 9.58
C LYS A 168 17.58 6.15 8.96
N ILE A 169 16.66 6.98 9.42
CA ILE A 169 15.26 6.95 9.01
C ILE A 169 14.91 8.27 8.34
N TRP A 170 14.34 8.20 7.15
CA TRP A 170 13.78 9.34 6.44
C TRP A 170 12.58 9.92 7.18
N GLN A 171 12.29 11.22 7.01
CA GLN A 171 11.31 11.92 7.82
C GLN A 171 9.95 12.12 7.14
N GLY A 172 9.62 11.32 6.12
CA GLY A 172 8.29 11.30 5.51
C GLY A 172 7.25 10.63 6.40
N THR A 173 5.98 10.93 6.17
CA THR A 173 4.85 10.35 6.90
C THR A 173 3.66 10.12 5.98
N CYS A 174 2.89 9.09 6.27
CA CYS A 174 1.59 8.88 5.64
C CYS A 174 0.55 9.86 6.22
N ILE A 175 -0.13 10.63 5.36
CA ILE A 175 -1.13 11.62 5.79
C ILE A 175 -2.34 11.00 6.50
N VAL A 176 -2.60 9.71 6.31
CA VAL A 176 -3.67 8.99 7.02
C VAL A 176 -3.17 8.47 8.36
N HIS A 177 -2.14 7.63 8.33
CA HIS A 177 -1.71 6.93 9.54
C HIS A 177 -1.03 7.83 10.56
N ALA A 178 -0.31 8.86 10.13
CA ALA A 178 0.33 9.82 11.04
C ALA A 178 -0.65 10.71 11.81
N THR A 179 -1.93 10.73 11.43
CA THR A 179 -2.96 11.54 12.09
C THR A 179 -3.70 10.81 13.20
N PHE A 180 -3.51 9.50 13.35
CA PHE A 180 -4.03 8.80 14.52
C PHE A 180 -3.30 9.26 15.79
N ASN A 181 -4.05 9.42 16.88
CA ASN A 181 -3.49 9.87 18.15
C ASN A 181 -4.03 9.08 19.34
N VAL A 182 -3.26 9.07 20.42
CA VAL A 182 -3.54 8.28 21.64
C VAL A 182 -4.88 8.66 22.27
N ARG A 183 -5.26 9.94 22.26
CA ARG A 183 -6.53 10.41 22.85
C ARG A 183 -7.73 9.73 22.16
N ARG A 184 -7.76 9.74 20.82
CA ARG A 184 -8.85 9.09 20.04
C ARG A 184 -8.88 7.59 20.24
N VAL A 185 -7.72 6.94 20.33
CA VAL A 185 -7.64 5.50 20.64
C VAL A 185 -8.19 5.22 22.03
N ALA A 186 -7.83 6.03 23.05
CA ALA A 186 -8.33 5.88 24.39
C ALA A 186 -9.85 6.10 24.49
N GLU A 187 -10.38 7.10 23.76
CA GLU A 187 -11.83 7.34 23.64
C GLU A 187 -12.55 6.10 23.05
N ALA A 188 -12.01 5.55 21.96
CA ALA A 188 -12.57 4.36 21.32
C ALA A 188 -12.53 3.13 22.24
N ARG A 189 -11.40 2.91 22.96
CA ARG A 189 -11.28 1.82 23.95
C ARG A 189 -12.23 1.98 25.14
N ALA A 190 -12.47 3.21 25.57
CA ALA A 190 -13.43 3.47 26.66
C ALA A 190 -14.88 3.18 26.20
N ALA A 191 -15.20 3.46 24.93
CA ALA A 191 -16.51 3.16 24.35
C ALA A 191 -16.69 1.65 24.04
N HIS A 192 -15.61 0.94 23.76
CA HIS A 192 -15.58 -0.48 23.37
C HIS A 192 -14.50 -1.24 24.15
N PRO A 193 -14.72 -1.49 25.46
CA PRO A 193 -13.67 -2.02 26.36
C PRO A 193 -13.21 -3.45 26.02
N ASP A 194 -14.06 -4.24 25.37
CA ASP A 194 -13.76 -5.62 24.97
C ASP A 194 -13.11 -5.72 23.59
N ALA A 195 -13.04 -4.60 22.84
CA ALA A 195 -12.49 -4.59 21.49
C ALA A 195 -10.97 -4.71 21.47
N LEU A 196 -10.46 -5.59 20.62
CA LEU A 196 -9.03 -5.68 20.34
C LEU A 196 -8.60 -4.58 19.38
N VAL A 197 -7.43 -3.98 19.62
CA VAL A 197 -6.87 -2.91 18.78
C VAL A 197 -5.90 -3.52 17.76
N ALA A 198 -6.16 -3.29 16.47
CA ALA A 198 -5.27 -3.67 15.37
C ALA A 198 -4.79 -2.40 14.65
N ALA A 199 -3.47 -2.24 14.47
CA ALA A 199 -2.86 -1.02 13.93
C ALA A 199 -1.89 -1.30 12.79
N HIS A 200 -1.85 -0.37 11.83
CA HIS A 200 -0.84 -0.37 10.77
C HIS A 200 0.48 0.23 11.29
N PRO A 201 1.67 -0.31 10.93
CA PRO A 201 2.95 0.16 11.46
C PRO A 201 3.37 1.57 11.02
N GLU A 202 2.63 2.21 10.10
CA GLU A 202 2.77 3.64 9.78
C GLU A 202 2.13 4.57 10.83
N CYS A 203 1.39 4.03 11.82
CA CYS A 203 0.87 4.82 12.93
C CYS A 203 2.00 5.31 13.84
N PRO A 204 1.81 6.45 14.56
CA PRO A 204 2.78 6.93 15.54
C PRO A 204 3.13 5.87 16.59
N PRO A 205 4.38 5.84 17.09
CA PRO A 205 4.82 4.84 18.08
C PRO A 205 3.92 4.74 19.31
N GLU A 206 3.45 5.88 19.82
CA GLU A 206 2.55 5.96 20.99
C GLU A 206 1.16 5.37 20.73
N VAL A 207 0.72 5.35 19.49
CA VAL A 207 -0.51 4.66 19.04
C VAL A 207 -0.26 3.16 18.92
N LEU A 208 0.90 2.77 18.36
CA LEU A 208 1.29 1.37 18.25
C LEU A 208 1.43 0.69 19.63
N ASP A 209 1.86 1.44 20.65
CA ASP A 209 1.96 0.93 22.03
C ASP A 209 0.58 0.59 22.64
N GLN A 210 -0.53 1.06 22.05
CA GLN A 210 -1.91 0.71 22.42
C GLN A 210 -2.46 -0.51 21.68
N ALA A 211 -1.76 -1.00 20.65
CA ALA A 211 -2.25 -2.05 19.78
C ALA A 211 -2.00 -3.45 20.36
N HIS A 212 -2.99 -4.32 20.21
CA HIS A 212 -2.86 -5.76 20.48
C HIS A 212 -2.22 -6.49 19.28
N PHE A 213 -2.37 -5.92 18.10
CA PHE A 213 -1.78 -6.45 16.87
C PHE A 213 -1.27 -5.30 15.98
N ILE A 214 -0.08 -5.48 15.43
CA ILE A 214 0.52 -4.55 14.46
C ILE A 214 0.89 -5.34 13.20
N GLY A 215 0.41 -4.88 12.03
CA GLY A 215 0.69 -5.57 10.79
C GLY A 215 0.29 -4.80 9.53
N SER A 216 0.60 -5.37 8.36
CA SER A 216 0.15 -4.82 7.08
C SER A 216 -1.38 -4.87 6.96
N THR A 217 -1.94 -4.15 5.98
CA THR A 217 -3.39 -4.12 5.75
C THR A 217 -4.01 -5.51 5.68
N THR A 218 -3.46 -6.41 4.86
CA THR A 218 -3.93 -7.81 4.78
C THR A 218 -3.74 -8.55 6.09
N ALA A 219 -2.64 -8.32 6.82
CA ALA A 219 -2.41 -8.96 8.12
C ALA A 219 -3.42 -8.49 9.18
N ILE A 220 -3.80 -7.21 9.18
CA ILE A 220 -4.87 -6.66 10.03
C ILE A 220 -6.21 -7.34 9.70
N ILE A 221 -6.57 -7.40 8.43
CA ILE A 221 -7.82 -8.05 8.00
C ILE A 221 -7.84 -9.50 8.47
N ARG A 222 -6.78 -10.26 8.22
CA ARG A 222 -6.66 -11.64 8.65
C ARG A 222 -6.77 -11.79 10.17
N TYR A 223 -6.05 -10.96 10.93
CA TYR A 223 -6.13 -10.97 12.39
C TYR A 223 -7.56 -10.72 12.88
N CYS A 224 -8.24 -9.72 12.36
CA CYS A 224 -9.61 -9.42 12.74
C CYS A 224 -10.60 -10.56 12.39
N VAL A 225 -10.36 -11.26 11.27
CA VAL A 225 -11.20 -12.39 10.86
C VAL A 225 -10.95 -13.63 11.74
N GLU A 226 -9.68 -13.97 12.00
CA GLU A 226 -9.28 -15.22 12.65
C GLU A 226 -9.27 -15.16 14.18
N ALA A 227 -9.05 -13.97 14.78
CA ALA A 227 -9.03 -13.84 16.23
C ALA A 227 -10.40 -14.17 16.86
N PRO A 228 -10.44 -14.74 18.07
CA PRO A 228 -11.68 -15.17 18.71
C PRO A 228 -12.59 -14.03 19.20
N ALA A 229 -12.07 -12.77 19.23
CA ALA A 229 -12.84 -11.60 19.62
C ALA A 229 -13.90 -11.23 18.57
N ASP A 230 -15.01 -10.64 19.02
CA ASP A 230 -16.10 -10.19 18.18
C ASP A 230 -16.04 -8.69 17.84
N GLU A 231 -15.19 -7.93 18.53
CA GLU A 231 -15.08 -6.48 18.37
C GLU A 231 -13.64 -6.05 18.16
N PHE A 232 -13.42 -5.13 17.21
CA PHE A 232 -12.09 -4.63 16.88
C PHE A 232 -12.10 -3.12 16.66
N ILE A 233 -11.10 -2.44 17.23
CA ILE A 233 -10.75 -1.06 16.89
C ILE A 233 -9.65 -1.14 15.84
N VAL A 234 -9.92 -0.60 14.64
CA VAL A 234 -9.05 -0.72 13.47
C VAL A 234 -8.37 0.61 13.19
N MET A 235 -7.04 0.62 13.34
CA MET A 235 -6.18 1.79 13.17
C MET A 235 -5.45 1.71 11.82
N THR A 236 -6.22 1.81 10.75
CA THR A 236 -5.75 1.93 9.37
C THR A 236 -6.79 2.65 8.53
N GLU A 237 -6.55 2.79 7.22
CA GLU A 237 -7.48 3.43 6.29
C GLU A 237 -8.82 2.69 6.23
N SER A 238 -9.92 3.44 6.23
CA SER A 238 -11.27 2.91 6.44
C SER A 238 -11.82 2.06 5.30
N GLY A 239 -11.24 2.10 4.10
CA GLY A 239 -11.66 1.25 2.97
C GLY A 239 -11.54 -0.26 3.25
N VAL A 240 -10.75 -0.66 4.25
CA VAL A 240 -10.70 -2.06 4.70
C VAL A 240 -12.01 -2.56 5.31
N ALA A 241 -12.91 -1.66 5.70
CA ALA A 241 -14.22 -1.99 6.25
C ALA A 241 -14.98 -2.95 5.33
N HIS A 242 -15.00 -2.67 4.03
CA HIS A 242 -15.68 -3.51 3.05
C HIS A 242 -15.17 -4.95 3.04
N SER A 243 -13.84 -5.13 3.05
CA SER A 243 -13.24 -6.48 3.14
C SER A 243 -13.56 -7.17 4.46
N LEU A 244 -13.52 -6.46 5.58
CA LEU A 244 -13.81 -6.99 6.91
C LEU A 244 -15.28 -7.42 7.05
N GLU A 245 -16.21 -6.58 6.61
CA GLU A 245 -17.64 -6.87 6.64
C GLU A 245 -18.04 -8.07 5.76
N LYS A 246 -17.37 -8.22 4.60
CA LYS A 246 -17.59 -9.39 3.73
C LYS A 246 -17.03 -10.68 4.34
N LEU A 247 -15.86 -10.64 4.97
CA LEU A 247 -15.18 -11.82 5.49
C LEU A 247 -15.67 -12.25 6.88
N ALA A 248 -16.09 -11.29 7.71
CA ALA A 248 -16.57 -11.56 9.06
C ALA A 248 -17.82 -10.72 9.42
N PRO A 249 -18.97 -10.94 8.74
CA PRO A 249 -20.18 -10.12 8.88
C PRO A 249 -20.82 -10.21 10.28
N HIS A 250 -20.39 -11.16 11.09
CA HIS A 250 -20.85 -11.34 12.48
C HIS A 250 -20.05 -10.52 13.51
N LYS A 251 -18.91 -9.90 13.10
CA LYS A 251 -18.02 -9.10 13.96
C LYS A 251 -18.30 -7.61 13.80
N ARG A 252 -17.84 -6.82 14.77
CA ARG A 252 -17.97 -5.37 14.78
C ARG A 252 -16.60 -4.70 14.65
N PHE A 253 -16.53 -3.72 13.77
CA PHE A 253 -15.30 -3.00 13.47
C PHE A 253 -15.48 -1.50 13.69
N TYR A 254 -14.64 -0.91 14.52
CA TYR A 254 -14.69 0.49 14.89
C TYR A 254 -13.46 1.20 14.31
N PHE A 255 -13.70 2.13 13.40
CA PHE A 255 -12.64 2.94 12.80
C PHE A 255 -12.48 4.23 13.58
N VAL A 256 -11.25 4.53 13.99
CA VAL A 256 -10.96 5.74 14.76
C VAL A 256 -10.84 6.92 13.80
N PRO A 257 -11.66 7.98 13.97
CA PRO A 257 -11.53 9.18 13.16
C PRO A 257 -10.22 9.90 13.49
N ASN A 258 -9.64 10.57 12.49
CA ASN A 258 -8.51 11.48 12.75
C ASN A 258 -9.00 12.89 13.11
N ASP A 259 -8.10 13.74 13.62
CA ASP A 259 -8.48 15.10 14.05
C ASP A 259 -8.80 16.06 12.88
N ASN A 260 -8.41 15.71 11.65
CA ASN A 260 -8.58 16.54 10.46
C ASN A 260 -9.90 16.28 9.73
N CYS A 261 -10.44 15.07 9.85
CA CYS A 261 -11.74 14.69 9.32
C CYS A 261 -12.32 13.53 10.15
N ASN A 262 -13.64 13.35 10.09
CA ASN A 262 -14.30 12.19 10.72
C ASN A 262 -14.07 10.88 9.92
N CYS A 263 -13.15 10.90 8.97
CA CYS A 263 -12.76 9.77 8.14
C CYS A 263 -11.28 9.45 8.35
N SER A 264 -10.90 8.22 8.10
CA SER A 264 -9.51 7.78 8.02
C SER A 264 -9.21 7.35 6.59
N GLU A 265 -9.64 8.17 5.60
CA GLU A 265 -9.59 7.86 4.18
C GLU A 265 -8.36 8.44 3.51
N CYS A 266 -7.80 7.69 2.58
CA CYS A 266 -6.73 8.13 1.71
C CYS A 266 -7.30 8.87 0.49
N GLN A 267 -7.22 10.20 0.48
CA GLN A 267 -7.74 11.03 -0.61
C GLN A 267 -7.18 10.63 -1.99
N TYR A 268 -5.94 10.18 -2.07
CA TYR A 268 -5.34 9.72 -3.34
C TYR A 268 -5.99 8.43 -3.86
N MET A 269 -6.29 7.48 -2.96
CA MET A 269 -6.97 6.23 -3.34
C MET A 269 -8.41 6.47 -3.81
N LYS A 270 -9.09 7.48 -3.23
CA LYS A 270 -10.48 7.86 -3.55
C LYS A 270 -10.61 8.67 -4.85
N LEU A 271 -9.50 9.00 -5.52
CA LEU A 271 -9.55 9.61 -6.85
C LEU A 271 -10.01 8.64 -7.95
N ASN A 272 -9.85 7.35 -7.74
CA ASN A 272 -10.38 6.32 -8.64
C ASN A 272 -11.89 6.17 -8.43
N THR A 273 -12.66 6.30 -9.50
CA THR A 273 -14.12 6.07 -9.51
C THR A 273 -14.48 5.05 -10.57
N LEU A 274 -15.71 4.51 -10.53
CA LEU A 274 -16.19 3.58 -11.56
C LEU A 274 -16.19 4.21 -12.95
N GLU A 275 -16.58 5.49 -13.08
CA GLU A 275 -16.59 6.21 -14.35
C GLU A 275 -15.18 6.31 -14.93
N LYS A 276 -14.21 6.72 -14.10
CA LYS A 276 -12.79 6.80 -14.51
C LYS A 276 -12.24 5.42 -14.85
N LEU A 277 -12.62 4.38 -14.12
CA LEU A 277 -12.22 3.00 -14.43
C LEU A 277 -12.79 2.53 -15.77
N ARG A 278 -14.08 2.80 -16.04
CA ARG A 278 -14.70 2.51 -17.33
C ARG A 278 -13.96 3.23 -18.48
N ASP A 279 -13.73 4.53 -18.35
CA ASP A 279 -13.06 5.34 -19.36
C ASP A 279 -11.60 4.91 -19.56
N CYS A 280 -10.92 4.54 -18.48
CA CYS A 280 -9.57 4.00 -18.49
C CYS A 280 -9.49 2.68 -19.29
N LEU A 281 -10.41 1.74 -19.08
CA LEU A 281 -10.47 0.48 -19.84
C LEU A 281 -10.90 0.70 -21.30
N LEU A 282 -11.77 1.66 -21.56
CA LEU A 282 -12.23 2.01 -22.90
C LEU A 282 -11.09 2.59 -23.75
N THR A 283 -10.37 3.57 -23.20
CA THR A 283 -9.34 4.35 -23.92
C THR A 283 -7.92 3.79 -23.75
N LEU A 284 -7.70 2.89 -22.77
CA LEU A 284 -6.40 2.43 -22.29
C LEU A 284 -5.49 3.60 -21.91
N SER A 285 -6.04 4.58 -21.20
CA SER A 285 -5.36 5.81 -20.74
C SER A 285 -5.95 6.26 -19.39
N PRO A 286 -5.13 6.85 -18.49
CA PRO A 286 -3.70 7.08 -18.63
C PRO A 286 -2.86 5.79 -18.49
N ARG A 287 -1.86 5.66 -19.34
CA ARG A 287 -0.88 4.55 -19.30
C ARG A 287 0.27 4.88 -18.36
N VAL A 288 0.75 3.84 -17.69
CA VAL A 288 1.98 3.90 -16.92
C VAL A 288 3.12 3.46 -17.82
N GLU A 289 4.05 4.37 -18.05
CA GLU A 289 5.29 4.12 -18.78
C GLU A 289 6.48 4.37 -17.88
N VAL A 290 7.48 3.49 -17.96
CA VAL A 290 8.73 3.60 -17.20
C VAL A 290 9.89 3.52 -18.18
N PRO A 291 10.85 4.48 -18.16
CA PRO A 291 12.05 4.40 -19.00
C PRO A 291 12.80 3.08 -18.75
N GLU A 292 13.31 2.47 -19.82
CA GLU A 292 13.91 1.12 -19.78
C GLU A 292 15.09 1.03 -18.80
N ASP A 293 15.95 2.05 -18.75
CA ASP A 293 17.09 2.11 -17.85
C ASP A 293 16.67 2.19 -16.38
N ILE A 294 15.61 2.95 -16.07
CA ILE A 294 15.03 3.04 -14.73
C ILE A 294 14.34 1.73 -14.36
N ALA A 295 13.56 1.16 -15.29
CA ALA A 295 12.88 -0.12 -15.08
C ALA A 295 13.88 -1.25 -14.76
N ALA A 296 14.96 -1.37 -15.51
CA ALA A 296 16.00 -2.37 -15.29
C ALA A 296 16.66 -2.24 -13.91
N ARG A 297 16.94 -1.00 -13.47
CA ARG A 297 17.52 -0.74 -12.15
C ARG A 297 16.54 -0.99 -11.02
N ALA A 298 15.26 -0.57 -11.17
CA ALA A 298 14.21 -0.76 -10.16
C ALA A 298 13.77 -2.24 -10.02
N LEU A 299 13.92 -3.05 -11.07
CA LEU A 299 13.57 -4.47 -11.05
C LEU A 299 14.41 -5.24 -10.03
N VAL A 300 15.71 -4.96 -9.91
CA VAL A 300 16.61 -5.67 -9.01
C VAL A 300 16.18 -5.60 -7.54
N PRO A 301 16.00 -4.41 -6.93
CA PRO A 301 15.53 -4.32 -5.53
C PRO A 301 14.10 -4.84 -5.34
N LEU A 302 13.27 -4.76 -6.38
CA LEU A 302 11.90 -5.30 -6.36
C LEU A 302 11.91 -6.84 -6.31
N GLU A 303 12.74 -7.51 -7.12
CA GLU A 303 12.88 -8.96 -7.10
C GLU A 303 13.44 -9.47 -5.78
N ARG A 304 14.41 -8.75 -5.20
CA ARG A 304 14.93 -9.06 -3.86
C ARG A 304 13.84 -9.02 -2.80
N MET A 305 12.97 -8.02 -2.84
CA MET A 305 11.81 -7.92 -1.95
C MET A 305 10.86 -9.10 -2.12
N LEU A 306 10.53 -9.44 -3.38
CA LEU A 306 9.59 -10.54 -3.69
C LEU A 306 10.13 -11.90 -3.28
N ALA A 307 11.44 -12.08 -3.24
CA ALA A 307 12.10 -13.31 -2.81
C ALA A 307 12.08 -13.50 -1.28
N LEU A 308 11.97 -12.41 -0.50
CA LEU A 308 11.96 -12.43 0.97
C LEU A 308 10.56 -12.38 1.60
N GLY A 309 9.51 -12.25 0.82
CA GLY A 309 8.17 -12.03 1.37
C GLY A 309 7.14 -13.12 1.12
#